data_5868f05aad65840b6c54d5459bea85a6
#
_entry.id   5868f05aad65840b6c54d5459bea85a6
#
_cell.length_a   1.000
_cell.length_b   1.000
_cell.length_c   1.000
_cell.angle_alpha   90.00
_cell.angle_beta   90.00
_cell.angle_gamma   90.00
#
_symmetry.space_group_name_H-M   'P 1'
#
loop_
_entity.id
_entity.type
_entity.pdbx_description
1 polymer ?
#
loop_
_entity_poly.entity_id
_entity_poly.type
_entity_poly.pdbx_seq_one_letter_code
_entity_poly.pdbx_strand_id
1 'polypeptide(L)'
;MNELDWWIASQWEMFKIKEGKTGLEFNKTDKEGNVLTVDRTQKWNKLRAKTDLKEMYIVRYADDFKLFCRDYATAKKAMCATKLWLAENLHLQTSEEKSGITNLRKNYTTFLGIKFKVVSKGSKWVIRSHMADKSKAKVIKKLSDVWKDIKNPGKQSEIDRNISLYNAMVMGMHNYYCMATMVSADFAEIAFKVTGKSNGMNHNNRCYPIERQGEITSKFIQEKYGKSKQFRWIKGRMIIPVGYVAYEYPKYKRREVNKYVRKYSDIENCISYDVMKYMMENAHLYPTLEMADNALSRYIAQKGKCAVTHNALSISDMVCVHIKPCKGERNDTYRNLIILSKEVSELVGATNPVKIGKLLKDLQLTEEMKDKINKLRKHRELEEIQFEDYIGTKK
;
A
#
# COMPACT_ATOMS: atom_id res chain seq x y z
N MET A 1 18.53 14.07 1.01
CA MET A 1 18.54 12.66 0.55
C MET A 1 18.12 12.49 -0.91
N ASN A 2 17.22 13.30 -1.45
CA ASN A 2 16.87 13.24 -2.89
C ASN A 2 18.06 13.48 -3.81
N GLU A 3 18.94 14.39 -3.42
CA GLU A 3 20.18 14.70 -4.15
C GLU A 3 21.12 13.49 -4.22
N LEU A 4 21.15 12.66 -3.16
CA LEU A 4 21.89 11.40 -3.18
C LEU A 4 21.38 10.45 -4.27
N ASP A 5 20.06 10.32 -4.39
CA ASP A 5 19.43 9.46 -5.41
C ASP A 5 19.83 9.92 -6.81
N TRP A 6 19.80 11.24 -7.05
CA TRP A 6 20.21 11.84 -8.31
C TRP A 6 21.69 11.65 -8.59
N TRP A 7 22.53 11.87 -7.57
CA TRP A 7 23.96 11.69 -7.72
C TRP A 7 24.32 10.25 -8.08
N ILE A 8 23.78 9.26 -7.35
CA ILE A 8 24.02 7.84 -7.65
C ILE A 8 23.47 7.46 -9.02
N ALA A 9 22.25 7.89 -9.36
CA ALA A 9 21.68 7.61 -10.67
C ALA A 9 22.50 8.21 -11.81
N SER A 10 23.10 9.39 -11.61
CA SER A 10 23.96 10.04 -12.61
C SER A 10 25.24 9.28 -12.89
N GLN A 11 25.76 8.49 -11.92
CA GLN A 11 27.00 7.74 -12.06
C GLN A 11 26.90 6.56 -13.02
N TRP A 12 25.68 6.01 -13.19
CA TRP A 12 25.45 4.86 -14.05
C TRP A 12 24.11 4.90 -14.80
N GLU A 13 23.00 4.92 -14.08
CA GLU A 13 21.68 4.68 -14.64
C GLU A 13 21.25 5.78 -15.61
N MET A 14 21.49 7.03 -15.23
CA MET A 14 21.15 8.23 -16.01
C MET A 14 22.37 8.85 -16.70
N PHE A 15 23.48 8.11 -16.76
CA PHE A 15 24.68 8.61 -17.42
C PHE A 15 24.36 9.02 -18.86
N LYS A 16 24.53 10.31 -19.15
CA LYS A 16 24.31 10.91 -20.47
C LYS A 16 25.61 10.85 -21.25
N ILE A 17 25.58 10.20 -22.36
CA ILE A 17 26.66 10.28 -23.32
C ILE A 17 26.41 11.50 -24.19
N LYS A 18 27.38 12.39 -24.29
CA LYS A 18 27.29 13.51 -25.22
C LYS A 18 27.22 12.98 -26.63
N GLU A 19 26.18 13.32 -27.36
CA GLU A 19 26.03 12.97 -28.76
C GLU A 19 27.25 13.40 -29.56
N GLY A 20 27.73 12.54 -30.43
CA GLY A 20 28.71 12.84 -31.47
C GLY A 20 30.19 12.55 -31.18
N LYS A 21 30.61 12.14 -29.96
CA LYS A 21 32.07 11.90 -29.68
C LYS A 21 32.43 10.51 -29.17
N THR A 22 31.52 9.62 -28.85
CA THR A 22 31.82 8.32 -28.19
C THR A 22 31.41 7.08 -28.95
N GLY A 23 30.73 7.19 -30.08
CA GLY A 23 30.23 6.03 -30.87
C GLY A 23 29.29 5.10 -30.07
N LEU A 24 28.63 5.64 -29.05
CA LEU A 24 27.78 4.90 -28.13
C LEU A 24 26.30 5.26 -28.36
N GLU A 25 25.83 5.10 -29.60
CA GLU A 25 24.40 5.23 -29.90
C GLU A 25 23.65 3.98 -29.44
N PHE A 26 22.56 4.18 -28.72
CA PHE A 26 21.73 3.10 -28.12
C PHE A 26 20.28 3.18 -28.56
N ASN A 27 20.01 3.94 -29.56
CA ASN A 27 18.65 4.16 -30.03
C ASN A 27 18.23 3.00 -30.94
N LYS A 28 17.05 2.45 -30.65
CA LYS A 28 16.33 1.66 -31.67
C LYS A 28 15.62 2.64 -32.57
N THR A 29 15.99 2.65 -33.83
CA THR A 29 15.35 3.47 -34.87
C THR A 29 14.39 2.61 -35.68
N ASP A 30 13.33 3.23 -36.20
CA ASP A 30 12.50 2.64 -37.25
C ASP A 30 13.23 2.61 -38.61
N LYS A 31 12.55 2.13 -39.63
CA LYS A 31 13.11 2.08 -41.00
C LYS A 31 13.36 3.48 -41.60
N GLU A 32 12.75 4.50 -40.99
CA GLU A 32 12.80 5.90 -41.43
C GLU A 32 13.81 6.72 -40.62
N GLY A 33 14.52 6.07 -39.64
CA GLY A 33 15.55 6.70 -38.82
C GLY A 33 15.04 7.41 -37.54
N ASN A 34 13.73 7.35 -37.25
CA ASN A 34 13.16 7.94 -36.04
C ASN A 34 13.46 7.09 -34.80
N VAL A 35 13.82 7.73 -33.70
CA VAL A 35 14.14 7.04 -32.45
C VAL A 35 12.88 6.49 -31.80
N LEU A 36 12.68 5.20 -31.79
CA LEU A 36 11.57 4.50 -31.14
C LEU A 36 11.80 4.34 -29.62
N THR A 37 12.95 3.85 -29.23
CA THR A 37 13.31 3.61 -27.83
C THR A 37 14.81 3.51 -27.64
N VAL A 38 15.28 3.73 -26.41
CA VAL A 38 16.68 3.44 -26.02
C VAL A 38 16.83 1.96 -25.74
N ASP A 39 17.73 1.26 -26.44
CA ASP A 39 18.08 -0.13 -26.12
C ASP A 39 18.95 -0.18 -24.86
N ARG A 40 18.29 -0.38 -23.72
CA ARG A 40 18.96 -0.44 -22.43
C ARG A 40 20.00 -1.55 -22.34
N THR A 41 19.77 -2.69 -22.99
CA THR A 41 20.70 -3.81 -22.95
C THR A 41 22.00 -3.46 -23.67
N GLN A 42 21.91 -2.87 -24.85
CA GLN A 42 23.10 -2.38 -25.57
C GLN A 42 23.80 -1.26 -24.82
N LYS A 43 23.06 -0.30 -24.23
CA LYS A 43 23.61 0.74 -23.38
C LYS A 43 24.47 0.14 -22.28
N TRP A 44 23.92 -0.78 -21.49
CA TRP A 44 24.66 -1.38 -20.38
C TRP A 44 25.87 -2.16 -20.82
N ASN A 45 25.77 -2.95 -21.89
CA ASN A 45 26.89 -3.73 -22.42
C ASN A 45 28.01 -2.83 -22.93
N LYS A 46 27.71 -1.77 -23.66
CA LYS A 46 28.72 -0.83 -24.16
C LYS A 46 29.35 -0.03 -23.02
N LEU A 47 28.60 0.41 -22.02
CA LEU A 47 29.16 1.09 -20.84
C LEU A 47 30.12 0.19 -20.08
N ARG A 48 29.78 -1.10 -19.89
CA ARG A 48 30.65 -2.09 -19.23
C ARG A 48 31.94 -2.36 -20.02
N ALA A 49 31.86 -2.39 -21.35
CA ALA A 49 33.00 -2.73 -22.21
C ALA A 49 33.93 -1.55 -22.48
N LYS A 50 33.40 -0.31 -22.51
CA LYS A 50 34.13 0.85 -23.00
C LYS A 50 34.36 1.93 -21.93
N THR A 51 33.92 1.74 -20.70
CA THR A 51 34.10 2.72 -19.64
C THR A 51 34.49 2.05 -18.32
N ASP A 52 35.17 2.82 -17.45
CA ASP A 52 35.48 2.43 -16.07
C ASP A 52 34.41 2.83 -15.07
N LEU A 53 33.22 3.20 -15.57
CA LEU A 53 32.07 3.57 -14.73
C LEU A 53 31.66 2.42 -13.80
N LYS A 54 31.29 2.77 -12.59
CA LYS A 54 30.90 1.79 -11.58
C LYS A 54 29.41 1.50 -11.69
N GLU A 55 29.07 0.28 -12.07
CA GLU A 55 27.68 -0.17 -12.18
C GLU A 55 27.05 -0.22 -10.79
N MET A 56 26.12 0.71 -10.52
CA MET A 56 25.43 0.79 -9.25
C MET A 56 23.99 1.26 -9.44
N TYR A 57 23.11 0.73 -8.58
CA TYR A 57 21.69 1.07 -8.52
C TYR A 57 21.30 1.34 -7.08
N ILE A 58 20.49 2.38 -6.84
CA ILE A 58 19.98 2.69 -5.51
C ILE A 58 18.53 2.30 -5.37
N VAL A 59 18.21 1.72 -4.22
CA VAL A 59 16.83 1.58 -3.72
C VAL A 59 16.80 2.18 -2.32
N ARG A 60 15.97 3.19 -2.11
CA ARG A 60 15.89 3.94 -0.87
C ARG A 60 14.46 4.04 -0.36
N TYR A 61 14.35 4.00 0.94
CA TYR A 61 13.14 4.31 1.68
C TYR A 61 13.50 5.15 2.90
N ALA A 62 13.10 6.41 2.91
CA ALA A 62 13.53 7.41 3.90
C ALA A 62 15.05 7.46 4.07
N ASP A 63 15.58 7.07 5.23
CA ASP A 63 17.00 7.04 5.55
C ASP A 63 17.66 5.71 5.17
N ASP A 64 16.88 4.63 5.08
CA ASP A 64 17.38 3.31 4.69
C ASP A 64 17.57 3.24 3.19
N PHE A 65 18.77 2.85 2.74
CA PHE A 65 19.02 2.59 1.34
C PHE A 65 19.91 1.38 1.10
N LYS A 66 19.81 0.82 -0.09
CA LYS A 66 20.65 -0.27 -0.59
C LYS A 66 21.24 0.12 -1.92
N LEU A 67 22.56 -0.04 -2.04
CA LEU A 67 23.29 0.06 -3.29
C LEU A 67 23.55 -1.34 -3.84
N PHE A 68 23.07 -1.61 -5.02
CA PHE A 68 23.32 -2.86 -5.72
C PHE A 68 24.48 -2.65 -6.70
N CYS A 69 25.57 -3.37 -6.49
CA CYS A 69 26.77 -3.33 -7.30
C CYS A 69 27.04 -4.70 -7.92
N ARG A 70 27.75 -4.74 -9.04
CA ARG A 70 28.08 -5.95 -9.76
C ARG A 70 29.05 -6.86 -9.00
N ASP A 71 30.06 -6.27 -8.38
CA ASP A 71 31.15 -6.95 -7.71
C ASP A 71 31.56 -6.24 -6.41
N TYR A 72 32.41 -6.92 -5.63
CA TYR A 72 32.86 -6.44 -4.33
C TYR A 72 33.72 -5.17 -4.42
N ALA A 73 34.59 -5.09 -5.46
CA ALA A 73 35.49 -3.96 -5.63
C ALA A 73 34.67 -2.68 -5.94
N THR A 74 33.68 -2.78 -6.80
CA THR A 74 32.74 -1.72 -7.09
C THR A 74 31.93 -1.33 -5.84
N ALA A 75 31.44 -2.31 -5.05
CA ALA A 75 30.69 -2.05 -3.83
C ALA A 75 31.52 -1.29 -2.78
N LYS A 76 32.81 -1.65 -2.62
CA LYS A 76 33.72 -0.96 -1.70
C LYS A 76 33.96 0.50 -2.12
N LYS A 77 34.19 0.74 -3.42
CA LYS A 77 34.35 2.09 -3.97
C LYS A 77 33.06 2.92 -3.83
N ALA A 78 31.93 2.34 -4.18
CA ALA A 78 30.63 2.99 -4.06
C ALA A 78 30.29 3.34 -2.61
N MET A 79 30.57 2.46 -1.66
CA MET A 79 30.38 2.73 -0.22
C MET A 79 31.24 3.89 0.27
N CYS A 80 32.54 3.93 -0.11
CA CYS A 80 33.43 5.00 0.22
C CYS A 80 32.94 6.33 -0.37
N ALA A 81 32.67 6.37 -1.67
CA ALA A 81 32.19 7.56 -2.36
C ALA A 81 30.87 8.09 -1.80
N THR A 82 29.95 7.19 -1.45
CA THR A 82 28.66 7.58 -0.85
C THR A 82 28.84 8.19 0.54
N LYS A 83 29.72 7.62 1.38
CA LYS A 83 30.02 8.17 2.70
C LYS A 83 30.62 9.58 2.59
N LEU A 84 31.57 9.77 1.69
CA LEU A 84 32.17 11.08 1.43
C LEU A 84 31.14 12.08 0.93
N TRP A 85 30.34 11.68 -0.06
CA TRP A 85 29.33 12.55 -0.62
C TRP A 85 28.28 12.99 0.42
N LEU A 86 27.84 12.08 1.31
CA LEU A 86 26.90 12.40 2.40
C LEU A 86 27.52 13.38 3.40
N ALA A 87 28.79 13.21 3.74
CA ALA A 87 29.49 14.10 4.66
C ALA A 87 29.67 15.50 4.06
N GLU A 88 30.10 15.58 2.79
CA GLU A 88 30.41 16.84 2.12
C GLU A 88 29.19 17.66 1.74
N ASN A 89 28.14 16.99 1.23
CA ASN A 89 26.99 17.69 0.67
C ASN A 89 25.78 17.80 1.63
N LEU A 90 25.62 16.85 2.54
CA LEU A 90 24.47 16.83 3.46
C LEU A 90 24.89 16.89 4.94
N HIS A 91 26.16 16.90 5.25
CA HIS A 91 26.69 16.84 6.61
C HIS A 91 26.13 15.67 7.43
N LEU A 92 25.89 14.53 6.75
CA LEU A 92 25.34 13.31 7.33
C LEU A 92 26.41 12.23 7.45
N GLN A 93 26.34 11.49 8.56
CA GLN A 93 27.18 10.32 8.78
C GLN A 93 26.35 9.04 8.70
N THR A 94 26.95 7.97 8.15
CA THR A 94 26.32 6.65 8.13
C THR A 94 26.63 5.91 9.43
N SER A 95 25.66 5.17 9.97
CA SER A 95 25.91 4.29 11.11
C SER A 95 26.86 3.17 10.70
N GLU A 96 28.00 3.06 11.34
CA GLU A 96 29.00 2.03 11.05
C GLU A 96 28.50 0.63 11.36
N GLU A 97 27.75 0.47 12.46
CA GLU A 97 27.20 -0.81 12.88
C GLU A 97 26.16 -1.36 11.87
N LYS A 98 25.43 -0.47 11.19
CA LYS A 98 24.34 -0.85 10.26
C LYS A 98 24.78 -0.84 8.81
N SER A 99 25.93 -0.24 8.50
CA SER A 99 26.44 -0.09 7.14
C SER A 99 27.48 -1.16 6.82
N GLY A 100 27.21 -1.98 5.81
CA GLY A 100 28.11 -3.05 5.43
C GLY A 100 27.87 -3.56 4.03
N ILE A 101 28.86 -4.28 3.48
CA ILE A 101 28.77 -4.91 2.16
C ILE A 101 28.38 -6.36 2.35
N THR A 102 27.31 -6.78 1.69
CA THR A 102 26.79 -8.16 1.76
C THR A 102 26.90 -8.84 0.40
N ASN A 103 27.52 -10.01 0.36
CA ASN A 103 27.48 -10.87 -0.83
C ASN A 103 26.14 -11.60 -0.91
N LEU A 104 25.27 -11.17 -1.81
CA LEU A 104 23.91 -11.71 -1.96
C LEU A 104 23.87 -13.17 -2.44
N ARG A 105 24.93 -13.70 -3.03
CA ARG A 105 24.99 -15.13 -3.39
C ARG A 105 25.28 -16.04 -2.17
N LYS A 106 25.90 -15.46 -1.12
CA LYS A 106 26.24 -16.22 0.09
C LYS A 106 25.25 -15.93 1.22
N ASN A 107 24.93 -14.66 1.47
CA ASN A 107 24.20 -14.22 2.65
C ASN A 107 22.90 -13.51 2.30
N TYR A 108 21.94 -13.57 3.22
CA TYR A 108 20.74 -12.74 3.17
C TYR A 108 21.07 -11.30 3.57
N THR A 109 20.46 -10.33 2.90
CA THR A 109 20.32 -8.96 3.39
C THR A 109 18.86 -8.66 3.67
N THR A 110 18.61 -7.72 4.57
CA THR A 110 17.24 -7.33 4.94
C THR A 110 16.98 -5.89 4.49
N PHE A 111 15.80 -5.67 3.93
CA PHE A 111 15.30 -4.34 3.59
C PHE A 111 13.78 -4.31 3.78
N LEU A 112 13.26 -3.33 4.49
CA LEU A 112 11.83 -3.14 4.77
C LEU A 112 11.12 -4.41 5.27
N GLY A 113 11.73 -5.12 6.21
CA GLY A 113 11.13 -6.31 6.78
C GLY A 113 11.14 -7.57 5.90
N ILE A 114 11.75 -7.50 4.72
CA ILE A 114 11.97 -8.62 3.81
C ILE A 114 13.45 -8.94 3.74
N LYS A 115 13.84 -10.19 3.95
CA LYS A 115 15.21 -10.68 3.70
C LYS A 115 15.28 -11.37 2.34
N PHE A 116 16.35 -11.13 1.62
CA PHE A 116 16.53 -11.71 0.30
C PHE A 116 17.99 -12.05 0.01
N LYS A 117 18.19 -13.05 -0.85
CA LYS A 117 19.46 -13.45 -1.45
C LYS A 117 19.27 -13.93 -2.86
N VAL A 118 20.36 -14.09 -3.59
CA VAL A 118 20.38 -14.65 -4.92
C VAL A 118 20.76 -16.13 -4.85
N VAL A 119 19.97 -16.98 -5.49
CA VAL A 119 20.21 -18.43 -5.55
C VAL A 119 20.24 -18.92 -7.00
N SER A 120 21.01 -19.98 -7.24
CA SER A 120 21.00 -20.66 -8.55
C SER A 120 19.72 -21.47 -8.72
N LYS A 121 19.12 -21.39 -9.92
CA LYS A 121 17.99 -22.23 -10.34
C LYS A 121 18.25 -22.69 -11.79
N GLY A 122 18.84 -23.87 -11.93
CA GLY A 122 19.36 -24.34 -13.20
C GLY A 122 20.46 -23.40 -13.72
N SER A 123 20.36 -22.96 -14.96
CA SER A 123 21.30 -22.03 -15.60
C SER A 123 21.12 -20.55 -15.21
N LYS A 124 20.10 -20.21 -14.39
CA LYS A 124 19.73 -18.83 -14.04
C LYS A 124 19.95 -18.54 -12.57
N TRP A 125 20.21 -17.28 -12.28
CA TRP A 125 20.20 -16.74 -10.92
C TRP A 125 18.85 -16.08 -10.66
N VAL A 126 18.23 -16.42 -9.52
CA VAL A 126 16.93 -15.89 -9.13
C VAL A 126 16.98 -15.33 -7.69
N ILE A 127 16.12 -14.38 -7.40
CA ILE A 127 15.98 -13.84 -6.05
C ILE A 127 15.10 -14.79 -5.25
N ARG A 128 15.58 -15.18 -4.07
CA ARG A 128 14.79 -15.85 -3.03
C ARG A 128 14.61 -14.89 -1.89
N SER A 129 13.36 -14.57 -1.58
CA SER A 129 13.02 -13.65 -0.52
C SER A 129 12.00 -14.23 0.46
N HIS A 130 12.15 -13.86 1.72
CA HIS A 130 11.34 -14.26 2.87
C HIS A 130 10.99 -13.05 3.70
N MET A 131 10.03 -13.18 4.59
CA MET A 131 9.89 -12.24 5.70
C MET A 131 11.17 -12.26 6.54
N ALA A 132 11.63 -11.10 6.99
CA ALA A 132 12.75 -11.02 7.93
C ALA A 132 12.38 -11.68 9.28
N ASP A 133 13.34 -12.35 9.91
CA ASP A 133 13.06 -13.14 11.11
C ASP A 133 12.49 -12.30 12.25
N LYS A 134 13.01 -11.09 12.46
CA LYS A 134 12.47 -10.13 13.42
C LYS A 134 11.03 -9.70 13.09
N SER A 135 10.71 -9.51 11.80
CA SER A 135 9.37 -9.17 11.34
C SER A 135 8.41 -10.33 11.54
N LYS A 136 8.84 -11.55 11.20
CA LYS A 136 8.07 -12.78 11.39
C LYS A 136 7.73 -12.98 12.87
N ALA A 137 8.71 -12.82 13.77
CA ALA A 137 8.50 -12.92 15.21
C ALA A 137 7.49 -11.87 15.73
N LYS A 138 7.58 -10.61 15.26
CA LYS A 138 6.61 -9.56 15.62
C LYS A 138 5.19 -9.92 15.15
N VAL A 139 5.06 -10.44 13.92
CA VAL A 139 3.78 -10.87 13.35
C VAL A 139 3.18 -12.01 14.17
N ILE A 140 3.98 -13.04 14.48
CA ILE A 140 3.54 -14.16 15.31
C ILE A 140 3.04 -13.67 16.67
N LYS A 141 3.81 -12.80 17.34
CA LYS A 141 3.41 -12.24 18.64
C LYS A 141 2.09 -11.50 18.55
N LYS A 142 1.98 -10.51 17.65
CA LYS A 142 0.76 -9.71 17.50
C LYS A 142 -0.48 -10.56 17.18
N LEU A 143 -0.37 -11.50 16.22
CA LEU A 143 -1.49 -12.36 15.85
C LEU A 143 -1.85 -13.32 16.99
N SER A 144 -0.85 -13.85 17.73
CA SER A 144 -1.09 -14.73 18.88
C SER A 144 -1.80 -13.98 20.01
N ASP A 145 -1.47 -12.73 20.26
CA ASP A 145 -2.11 -11.93 21.30
C ASP A 145 -3.59 -11.71 20.96
N VAL A 146 -3.88 -11.21 19.74
CA VAL A 146 -5.28 -11.04 19.30
C VAL A 146 -6.04 -12.39 19.23
N TRP A 147 -5.35 -13.48 18.85
CA TRP A 147 -5.95 -14.80 18.83
C TRP A 147 -6.33 -15.31 20.23
N LYS A 148 -5.54 -14.97 21.27
CA LYS A 148 -5.90 -15.23 22.67
C LYS A 148 -7.15 -14.45 23.09
N ASP A 149 -7.23 -13.18 22.70
CA ASP A 149 -8.39 -12.32 23.03
C ASP A 149 -9.67 -12.78 22.30
N ILE A 150 -9.55 -13.38 21.12
CA ILE A 150 -10.69 -14.04 20.44
C ILE A 150 -11.15 -15.28 21.19
N LYS A 151 -10.21 -16.08 21.72
CA LYS A 151 -10.53 -17.31 22.47
C LYS A 151 -11.09 -17.02 23.86
N ASN A 152 -10.53 -16.02 24.53
CA ASN A 152 -10.88 -15.66 25.90
C ASN A 152 -11.27 -14.18 25.96
N PRO A 153 -12.39 -13.80 25.38
CA PRO A 153 -12.85 -12.41 25.40
C PRO A 153 -13.23 -12.00 26.82
N GLY A 154 -12.81 -10.80 27.23
CA GLY A 154 -13.20 -10.24 28.52
C GLY A 154 -14.70 -10.01 28.60
N LYS A 155 -15.27 -9.47 27.50
CA LYS A 155 -16.70 -9.26 27.31
C LYS A 155 -17.15 -9.86 25.98
N GLN A 156 -18.38 -10.36 25.94
CA GLN A 156 -18.95 -10.97 24.73
C GLN A 156 -19.01 -10.00 23.54
N SER A 157 -19.22 -8.71 23.81
CA SER A 157 -19.25 -7.64 22.80
C SER A 157 -17.88 -7.37 22.13
N GLU A 158 -16.79 -7.86 22.71
CA GLU A 158 -15.44 -7.65 22.18
C GLU A 158 -15.05 -8.66 21.09
N ILE A 159 -15.78 -9.76 20.97
CA ILE A 159 -15.44 -10.83 20.00
C ILE A 159 -15.46 -10.31 18.59
N ASP A 160 -16.51 -9.60 18.19
CA ASP A 160 -16.66 -9.08 16.83
C ASP A 160 -15.56 -8.09 16.48
N ARG A 161 -15.18 -7.24 17.45
CA ARG A 161 -14.07 -6.31 17.32
C ARG A 161 -12.75 -7.05 17.13
N ASN A 162 -12.48 -8.06 17.97
CA ASN A 162 -11.23 -8.81 17.93
C ASN A 162 -11.10 -9.64 16.65
N ILE A 163 -12.19 -10.25 16.16
CA ILE A 163 -12.20 -10.95 14.87
C ILE A 163 -11.94 -9.97 13.72
N SER A 164 -12.58 -8.80 13.72
CA SER A 164 -12.36 -7.78 12.70
C SER A 164 -10.92 -7.28 12.70
N LEU A 165 -10.36 -7.02 13.89
CA LEU A 165 -8.96 -6.63 14.05
C LEU A 165 -8.00 -7.72 13.54
N TYR A 166 -8.23 -8.97 13.90
CA TYR A 166 -7.45 -10.11 13.44
C TYR A 166 -7.46 -10.21 11.91
N ASN A 167 -8.64 -10.16 11.30
CA ASN A 167 -8.81 -10.24 9.85
C ASN A 167 -8.13 -9.07 9.13
N ALA A 168 -8.27 -7.85 9.64
CA ALA A 168 -7.60 -6.67 9.10
C ALA A 168 -6.06 -6.81 9.18
N MET A 169 -5.53 -7.31 10.30
CA MET A 169 -4.11 -7.58 10.45
C MET A 169 -3.62 -8.63 9.46
N VAL A 170 -4.32 -9.76 9.33
CA VAL A 170 -3.95 -10.83 8.38
C VAL A 170 -3.92 -10.30 6.96
N MET A 171 -4.97 -9.60 6.52
CA MET A 171 -5.04 -9.01 5.17
C MET A 171 -3.93 -7.99 4.93
N GLY A 172 -3.70 -7.10 5.88
CA GLY A 172 -2.64 -6.10 5.79
C GLY A 172 -1.25 -6.74 5.66
N MET A 173 -0.98 -7.80 6.42
CA MET A 173 0.27 -8.56 6.34
C MET A 173 0.40 -9.32 5.02
N HIS A 174 -0.66 -9.97 4.54
CA HIS A 174 -0.67 -10.63 3.24
C HIS A 174 -0.37 -9.63 2.11
N ASN A 175 -1.04 -8.47 2.11
CA ASN A 175 -0.82 -7.43 1.11
C ASN A 175 0.60 -6.87 1.13
N TYR A 176 1.19 -6.71 2.33
CA TYR A 176 2.55 -6.19 2.47
C TYR A 176 3.61 -7.19 2.02
N TYR A 177 3.47 -8.45 2.41
CA TYR A 177 4.50 -9.47 2.17
C TYR A 177 4.27 -10.32 0.93
N CYS A 178 3.16 -10.17 0.20
CA CYS A 178 2.85 -10.96 -1.00
C CYS A 178 3.95 -10.93 -2.07
N MET A 179 4.78 -9.89 -2.07
CA MET A 179 5.93 -9.77 -2.99
C MET A 179 7.15 -10.61 -2.58
N ALA A 180 7.17 -11.25 -1.41
CA ALA A 180 8.25 -12.15 -1.03
C ALA A 180 8.06 -13.51 -1.71
N THR A 181 9.07 -13.99 -2.44
CA THR A 181 8.96 -15.21 -3.25
C THR A 181 8.61 -16.47 -2.47
N MET A 182 8.91 -16.49 -1.16
CA MET A 182 8.62 -17.61 -0.25
C MET A 182 7.52 -17.28 0.76
N VAL A 183 6.66 -16.32 0.43
CA VAL A 183 5.60 -15.83 1.33
C VAL A 183 4.69 -16.94 1.84
N SER A 184 4.32 -17.88 0.98
CA SER A 184 3.44 -19.01 1.36
C SER A 184 4.07 -19.89 2.45
N ALA A 185 5.37 -20.17 2.36
CA ALA A 185 6.09 -20.94 3.37
C ALA A 185 6.19 -20.17 4.69
N ASP A 186 6.46 -18.87 4.65
CA ASP A 186 6.54 -18.02 5.82
C ASP A 186 5.20 -17.94 6.55
N PHE A 187 4.10 -17.76 5.83
CA PHE A 187 2.77 -17.69 6.43
C PHE A 187 2.23 -19.05 6.86
N ALA A 188 2.65 -20.15 6.24
CA ALA A 188 2.36 -21.50 6.75
C ALA A 188 3.00 -21.72 8.12
N GLU A 189 4.26 -21.29 8.32
CA GLU A 189 4.94 -21.33 9.62
C GLU A 189 4.23 -20.44 10.66
N ILE A 190 3.83 -19.21 10.27
CA ILE A 190 3.08 -18.29 11.13
C ILE A 190 1.75 -18.92 11.54
N ALA A 191 1.00 -19.47 10.59
CA ALA A 191 -0.28 -20.13 10.87
C ALA A 191 -0.13 -21.28 11.87
N PHE A 192 0.89 -22.12 11.68
CA PHE A 192 1.19 -23.20 12.61
C PHE A 192 1.46 -22.68 14.03
N LYS A 193 2.25 -21.61 14.18
CA LYS A 193 2.61 -21.05 15.49
C LYS A 193 1.43 -20.31 16.16
N VAL A 194 0.57 -19.66 15.39
CA VAL A 194 -0.57 -18.86 15.89
C VAL A 194 -1.80 -19.74 16.17
N THR A 195 -2.17 -20.59 15.22
CA THR A 195 -3.43 -21.35 15.25
C THR A 195 -3.23 -22.86 15.48
N GLY A 196 -2.06 -23.41 15.12
CA GLY A 196 -1.79 -24.87 15.16
C GLY A 196 -1.89 -25.49 16.53
N LYS A 197 -1.48 -24.80 17.59
CA LYS A 197 -1.66 -25.24 18.97
C LYS A 197 -3.13 -25.24 19.43
N SER A 198 -4.03 -24.65 18.65
CA SER A 198 -5.45 -24.53 18.98
C SER A 198 -6.29 -25.68 18.47
N ASN A 199 -5.78 -26.45 17.50
CA ASN A 199 -6.51 -27.58 16.94
C ASN A 199 -6.64 -28.78 17.94
N GLY A 200 -5.95 -28.72 19.06
CA GLY A 200 -5.96 -29.75 20.11
C GLY A 200 -6.40 -29.27 21.48
N MET A 201 -6.81 -28.04 21.66
CA MET A 201 -7.26 -27.54 22.96
C MET A 201 -8.73 -27.84 23.18
N ASN A 202 -8.94 -28.73 24.11
CA ASN A 202 -10.22 -29.15 24.65
C ASN A 202 -11.12 -27.98 25.09
N HIS A 203 -12.39 -28.24 24.92
CA HIS A 203 -13.63 -27.60 25.29
C HIS A 203 -13.79 -27.11 26.73
N ASN A 204 -12.80 -26.62 27.42
CA ASN A 204 -12.98 -26.17 28.79
C ASN A 204 -13.42 -24.69 28.85
N ASN A 205 -14.71 -24.57 28.97
CA ASN A 205 -15.56 -23.59 29.70
C ASN A 205 -15.61 -22.12 29.30
N ARG A 206 -14.83 -21.61 28.35
CA ARG A 206 -14.98 -20.20 27.88
C ARG A 206 -14.71 -19.96 26.38
N CYS A 207 -14.34 -20.99 25.63
CA CYS A 207 -14.07 -20.85 24.21
C CYS A 207 -15.33 -21.09 23.39
N TYR A 208 -15.67 -20.16 22.54
CA TYR A 208 -16.68 -20.41 21.52
C TYR A 208 -16.19 -21.47 20.55
N PRO A 209 -17.08 -22.35 20.07
CA PRO A 209 -16.70 -23.38 19.11
C PRO A 209 -16.18 -22.73 17.83
N ILE A 210 -15.08 -23.26 17.31
CA ILE A 210 -14.52 -22.87 16.02
C ILE A 210 -15.15 -23.79 14.97
N GLU A 211 -15.98 -23.21 14.13
CA GLU A 211 -16.70 -23.92 13.07
C GLU A 211 -15.83 -24.01 11.81
N ARG A 212 -15.98 -25.10 11.06
CA ARG A 212 -15.25 -25.33 9.80
C ARG A 212 -16.08 -24.99 8.56
N GLN A 213 -17.37 -24.78 8.74
CA GLN A 213 -18.33 -24.46 7.68
C GLN A 213 -19.04 -23.17 8.00
N GLY A 214 -19.26 -22.36 6.99
CA GLY A 214 -19.94 -21.08 7.06
C GLY A 214 -19.93 -20.39 5.72
N GLU A 215 -20.68 -19.32 5.60
CA GLU A 215 -20.83 -18.58 4.36
C GLU A 215 -19.78 -17.47 4.23
N ILE A 216 -19.24 -17.27 3.03
CA ILE A 216 -18.38 -16.14 2.68
C ILE A 216 -19.23 -15.11 1.95
N THR A 217 -19.70 -14.12 2.68
CA THR A 217 -20.61 -13.09 2.15
C THR A 217 -19.91 -12.02 1.30
N SER A 218 -18.61 -11.84 1.46
CA SER A 218 -17.85 -10.84 0.72
C SER A 218 -17.27 -11.41 -0.57
N LYS A 219 -17.64 -10.85 -1.71
CA LYS A 219 -17.10 -11.19 -3.03
C LYS A 219 -15.58 -11.04 -3.10
N PHE A 220 -15.04 -9.97 -2.53
CA PHE A 220 -13.59 -9.73 -2.44
C PHE A 220 -12.87 -10.86 -1.69
N ILE A 221 -13.40 -11.28 -0.56
CA ILE A 221 -12.82 -12.38 0.23
C ILE A 221 -12.95 -13.70 -0.55
N GLN A 222 -14.08 -13.93 -1.20
CA GLN A 222 -14.30 -15.10 -2.04
C GLN A 222 -13.30 -15.17 -3.20
N GLU A 223 -13.04 -14.07 -3.89
CA GLU A 223 -12.06 -14.00 -4.98
C GLU A 223 -10.64 -14.25 -4.49
N LYS A 224 -10.26 -13.63 -3.38
CA LYS A 224 -8.89 -13.69 -2.86
C LYS A 224 -8.57 -14.96 -2.09
N TYR A 225 -9.52 -15.45 -1.30
CA TYR A 225 -9.30 -16.55 -0.35
C TYR A 225 -10.23 -17.75 -0.56
N GLY A 226 -11.25 -17.66 -1.40
CA GLY A 226 -12.32 -18.66 -1.54
C GLY A 226 -11.87 -20.08 -1.89
N LYS A 227 -10.67 -20.23 -2.49
CA LYS A 227 -10.07 -21.54 -2.75
C LYS A 227 -9.46 -22.20 -1.50
N SER A 228 -9.40 -21.49 -0.38
CA SER A 228 -8.81 -22.01 0.85
C SER A 228 -9.77 -22.90 1.60
N LYS A 229 -9.30 -24.06 2.06
CA LYS A 229 -10.00 -24.95 3.00
C LYS A 229 -9.70 -24.59 4.46
N GLN A 230 -8.94 -23.54 4.73
CA GLN A 230 -8.48 -23.18 6.07
C GLN A 230 -9.37 -22.13 6.75
N PHE A 231 -10.46 -21.74 6.13
CA PHE A 231 -11.42 -20.85 6.78
C PHE A 231 -11.96 -21.44 8.08
N ARG A 232 -12.24 -20.57 9.02
CA ARG A 232 -12.88 -20.88 10.30
C ARG A 232 -13.92 -19.81 10.61
N TRP A 233 -14.92 -20.17 11.39
CA TRP A 233 -15.95 -19.26 11.85
C TRP A 233 -16.08 -19.37 13.36
N ILE A 234 -16.40 -18.27 14.01
CA ILE A 234 -16.76 -18.19 15.42
C ILE A 234 -18.03 -17.35 15.49
N LYS A 235 -19.12 -17.93 15.99
CA LYS A 235 -20.45 -17.29 16.04
C LYS A 235 -20.89 -16.74 14.68
N GLY A 236 -20.73 -17.50 13.61
CA GLY A 236 -21.03 -17.07 12.25
C GLY A 236 -20.09 -16.00 11.69
N ARG A 237 -19.10 -15.51 12.45
CA ARG A 237 -18.11 -14.55 11.98
C ARG A 237 -16.91 -15.27 11.37
N MET A 238 -16.60 -14.91 10.16
CA MET A 238 -15.51 -15.50 9.39
C MET A 238 -14.15 -15.07 9.90
N ILE A 239 -13.20 -16.01 9.93
CA ILE A 239 -11.79 -15.78 10.23
C ILE A 239 -10.96 -16.09 8.99
N ILE A 240 -10.20 -15.10 8.52
CA ILE A 240 -9.35 -15.23 7.35
C ILE A 240 -8.16 -16.16 7.65
N PRO A 241 -7.87 -17.12 6.75
CA PRO A 241 -6.79 -18.07 6.94
C PRO A 241 -5.42 -17.39 6.81
N VAL A 242 -4.65 -17.35 7.90
CA VAL A 242 -3.29 -16.79 7.93
C VAL A 242 -2.36 -17.50 6.96
N GLY A 243 -2.45 -18.83 6.85
CA GLY A 243 -1.55 -19.62 6.05
C GLY A 243 -1.82 -19.57 4.54
N TYR A 244 -2.89 -18.90 4.13
CA TYR A 244 -3.29 -18.87 2.71
C TYR A 244 -2.94 -17.54 2.05
N VAL A 245 -1.76 -17.47 1.48
CA VAL A 245 -1.27 -16.31 0.71
C VAL A 245 -0.49 -16.78 -0.50
N ALA A 246 -0.70 -16.14 -1.65
CA ALA A 246 0.05 -16.39 -2.87
C ALA A 246 1.09 -15.28 -3.11
N TYR A 247 2.18 -15.65 -3.77
CA TYR A 247 3.13 -14.68 -4.28
C TYR A 247 2.49 -13.83 -5.37
N GLU A 248 2.66 -12.52 -5.27
CA GLU A 248 2.23 -11.57 -6.28
C GLU A 248 3.44 -10.83 -6.84
N TYR A 249 3.49 -10.71 -8.18
CA TYR A 249 4.54 -9.91 -8.81
C TYR A 249 4.40 -8.44 -8.39
N PRO A 250 5.52 -7.80 -7.99
CA PRO A 250 5.51 -6.37 -7.68
C PRO A 250 5.01 -5.57 -8.88
N LYS A 251 4.04 -4.70 -8.65
CA LYS A 251 3.55 -3.78 -9.68
C LYS A 251 4.59 -2.69 -9.87
N TYR A 252 5.31 -2.71 -11.00
CA TYR A 252 6.23 -1.64 -11.34
C TYR A 252 5.45 -0.36 -11.64
N LYS A 253 5.69 0.68 -10.85
CA LYS A 253 5.29 2.03 -11.25
C LYS A 253 6.22 2.50 -12.36
N ARG A 254 5.68 3.18 -13.38
CA ARG A 254 6.50 3.80 -14.42
C ARG A 254 7.47 4.78 -13.74
N ARG A 255 8.74 4.77 -14.14
CA ARG A 255 9.79 5.66 -13.59
C ARG A 255 9.51 7.15 -13.82
N GLU A 256 8.64 7.46 -14.78
CA GLU A 256 8.15 8.81 -15.08
C GLU A 256 7.33 9.43 -13.92
N VAL A 257 6.80 8.63 -13.02
CA VAL A 257 6.20 9.11 -11.76
C VAL A 257 7.32 9.36 -10.76
N ASN A 258 8.15 10.32 -11.10
CA ASN A 258 9.25 10.76 -10.24
C ASN A 258 8.66 11.70 -9.18
N LYS A 259 8.82 11.35 -7.89
CA LYS A 259 8.43 12.19 -6.74
C LYS A 259 9.14 13.54 -6.71
N TYR A 260 10.12 13.74 -7.58
CA TYR A 260 10.99 14.92 -7.64
C TYR A 260 10.58 15.93 -8.73
N VAL A 261 9.53 15.67 -9.48
CA VAL A 261 8.94 16.69 -10.37
C VAL A 261 8.19 17.68 -9.48
N ARG A 262 8.52 18.98 -9.57
CA ARG A 262 7.95 20.07 -8.76
C ARG A 262 6.41 20.07 -8.65
N LYS A 263 5.69 19.44 -9.58
CA LYS A 263 4.24 19.25 -9.53
C LYS A 263 3.75 18.40 -8.33
N TYR A 264 4.64 17.70 -7.61
CA TYR A 264 4.27 16.91 -6.43
C TYR A 264 4.62 17.57 -5.10
N SER A 265 5.47 18.61 -5.09
CA SER A 265 5.85 19.32 -3.85
C SER A 265 4.73 20.22 -3.31
N ASP A 266 3.77 20.60 -4.15
CA ASP A 266 2.72 21.56 -3.79
C ASP A 266 1.41 20.88 -3.34
N ILE A 267 1.41 19.56 -3.19
CA ILE A 267 0.21 18.86 -2.78
C ILE A 267 0.25 18.69 -1.26
N GLU A 268 -0.49 19.56 -0.57
CA GLU A 268 -0.75 19.40 0.86
C GLU A 268 -1.29 18.00 1.17
N ASN A 269 -0.57 17.28 2.01
CA ASN A 269 -0.96 15.97 2.49
C ASN A 269 -1.58 16.10 3.89
N CYS A 270 -2.88 15.89 4.00
CA CYS A 270 -3.63 15.97 5.25
C CYS A 270 -3.90 14.58 5.87
N ILE A 271 -3.14 13.56 5.48
CA ILE A 271 -3.29 12.22 6.07
C ILE A 271 -2.88 12.29 7.55
N SER A 272 -3.86 12.07 8.44
CA SER A 272 -3.63 11.96 9.87
C SER A 272 -3.41 10.50 10.26
N TYR A 273 -2.37 10.26 11.05
CA TYR A 273 -2.11 8.94 11.63
C TYR A 273 -3.25 8.50 12.57
N ASP A 274 -3.81 9.43 13.34
CA ASP A 274 -4.90 9.15 14.29
C ASP A 274 -6.17 8.72 13.56
N VAL A 275 -6.50 9.37 12.43
CA VAL A 275 -7.64 8.97 11.59
C VAL A 275 -7.40 7.58 11.00
N MET A 276 -6.22 7.30 10.48
CA MET A 276 -5.88 5.97 9.94
C MET A 276 -5.96 4.90 11.03
N LYS A 277 -5.40 5.16 12.20
CA LYS A 277 -5.45 4.27 13.35
C LYS A 277 -6.88 3.98 13.77
N TYR A 278 -7.70 5.04 13.90
CA TYR A 278 -9.12 4.92 14.21
C TYR A 278 -9.85 4.03 13.18
N MET A 279 -9.65 4.24 11.89
CA MET A 279 -10.27 3.43 10.82
C MET A 279 -9.88 1.96 10.92
N MET A 280 -8.61 1.66 11.21
CA MET A 280 -8.12 0.28 11.35
C MET A 280 -8.67 -0.41 12.62
N GLU A 281 -8.68 0.29 13.74
CA GLU A 281 -9.17 -0.26 15.01
C GLU A 281 -10.69 -0.45 15.02
N ASN A 282 -11.42 0.34 14.23
CA ASN A 282 -12.86 0.32 14.15
C ASN A 282 -13.40 -0.23 12.81
N ALA A 283 -12.65 -1.13 12.18
CA ALA A 283 -13.07 -1.80 10.93
C ALA A 283 -14.42 -2.52 11.06
N HIS A 284 -14.80 -2.94 12.26
CA HIS A 284 -16.08 -3.58 12.57
C HIS A 284 -17.31 -2.65 12.43
N LEU A 285 -17.11 -1.33 12.42
CA LEU A 285 -18.19 -0.36 12.18
C LEU A 285 -18.60 -0.30 10.71
N TYR A 286 -17.76 -0.81 9.82
CA TYR A 286 -18.13 -0.94 8.41
C TYR A 286 -18.92 -2.22 8.19
N PRO A 287 -19.96 -2.18 7.33
CA PRO A 287 -20.82 -3.34 7.08
C PRO A 287 -20.09 -4.57 6.53
N THR A 288 -18.99 -4.35 5.76
CA THR A 288 -18.16 -5.43 5.23
C THR A 288 -16.68 -5.12 5.43
N LEU A 289 -15.87 -6.16 5.49
CA LEU A 289 -14.43 -6.03 5.58
C LEU A 289 -13.83 -5.40 4.31
N GLU A 290 -14.44 -5.68 3.16
CA GLU A 290 -14.07 -5.06 1.89
C GLU A 290 -14.28 -3.54 1.93
N MET A 291 -15.43 -3.09 2.46
CA MET A 291 -15.69 -1.66 2.61
C MET A 291 -14.70 -0.99 3.56
N ALA A 292 -14.34 -1.64 4.67
CA ALA A 292 -13.36 -1.10 5.62
C ALA A 292 -11.97 -0.91 4.99
N ASP A 293 -11.47 -1.91 4.26
CA ASP A 293 -10.17 -1.86 3.57
C ASP A 293 -10.16 -0.82 2.46
N ASN A 294 -11.23 -0.79 1.65
CA ASN A 294 -11.37 0.16 0.56
C ASN A 294 -11.59 1.60 1.06
N ALA A 295 -12.27 1.81 2.18
CA ALA A 295 -12.43 3.13 2.80
C ALA A 295 -11.09 3.71 3.25
N LEU A 296 -10.26 2.90 3.94
CA LEU A 296 -8.90 3.30 4.31
C LEU A 296 -8.06 3.64 3.07
N SER A 297 -8.12 2.80 2.05
CA SER A 297 -7.41 3.02 0.79
C SER A 297 -7.87 4.30 0.07
N ARG A 298 -9.17 4.62 0.13
CA ARG A 298 -9.73 5.87 -0.41
C ARG A 298 -9.28 7.09 0.38
N TYR A 299 -9.31 7.04 1.72
CA TYR A 299 -8.82 8.12 2.57
C TYR A 299 -7.37 8.48 2.23
N ILE A 300 -6.51 7.48 2.09
CA ILE A 300 -5.11 7.68 1.71
C ILE A 300 -5.00 8.25 0.29
N ALA A 301 -5.77 7.72 -0.67
CA ALA A 301 -5.75 8.20 -2.05
C ALA A 301 -6.23 9.64 -2.19
N GLN A 302 -7.20 10.05 -1.36
CA GLN A 302 -7.71 11.41 -1.27
C GLN A 302 -6.85 12.33 -0.39
N LYS A 303 -5.71 11.82 0.13
CA LYS A 303 -4.73 12.55 0.96
C LYS A 303 -5.33 13.11 2.25
N GLY A 304 -6.28 12.39 2.84
CA GLY A 304 -6.96 12.81 4.05
C GLY A 304 -7.96 13.94 3.86
N LYS A 305 -8.39 14.20 2.61
CA LYS A 305 -9.28 15.31 2.26
C LYS A 305 -10.64 14.81 1.75
N CYS A 306 -11.68 15.61 1.94
CA CYS A 306 -12.97 15.41 1.31
C CYS A 306 -12.83 15.46 -0.23
N ALA A 307 -13.47 14.54 -0.94
CA ALA A 307 -13.35 14.46 -2.40
C ALA A 307 -13.97 15.66 -3.13
N VAL A 308 -14.88 16.38 -2.50
CA VAL A 308 -15.58 17.54 -3.07
C VAL A 308 -14.94 18.84 -2.64
N THR A 309 -14.90 19.12 -1.32
CA THR A 309 -14.40 20.41 -0.79
C THR A 309 -12.90 20.50 -0.65
N HIS A 310 -12.18 19.37 -0.75
CA HIS A 310 -10.73 19.28 -0.55
C HIS A 310 -10.24 19.73 0.85
N ASN A 311 -11.17 19.93 1.80
CA ASN A 311 -10.84 20.20 3.18
C ASN A 311 -10.32 18.94 3.89
N ALA A 312 -9.43 19.14 4.87
CA ALA A 312 -8.94 18.06 5.71
C ALA A 312 -10.08 17.42 6.52
N LEU A 313 -10.07 16.11 6.64
CA LEU A 313 -11.10 15.34 7.32
C LEU A 313 -10.62 14.91 8.72
N SER A 314 -11.48 15.09 9.72
CA SER A 314 -11.31 14.57 11.07
C SER A 314 -12.07 13.25 11.26
N ILE A 315 -11.81 12.56 12.38
CA ILE A 315 -12.52 11.32 12.76
C ILE A 315 -14.04 11.57 12.86
N SER A 316 -14.43 12.74 13.42
CA SER A 316 -15.83 13.08 13.66
C SER A 316 -16.59 13.50 12.40
N ASP A 317 -15.88 13.96 11.39
CA ASP A 317 -16.46 14.57 10.19
C ASP A 317 -16.43 13.66 8.95
N MET A 318 -15.68 12.59 8.98
CA MET A 318 -15.46 11.72 7.84
C MET A 318 -16.56 10.69 7.66
N VAL A 319 -17.05 10.52 6.41
CA VAL A 319 -17.99 9.45 6.03
C VAL A 319 -17.53 8.78 4.74
N CYS A 320 -17.51 7.44 4.73
CA CYS A 320 -17.33 6.66 3.52
C CYS A 320 -18.70 6.29 2.94
N VAL A 321 -18.93 6.65 1.69
CA VAL A 321 -20.21 6.42 1.02
C VAL A 321 -20.02 5.77 -0.36
N HIS A 322 -21.07 5.09 -0.83
CA HIS A 322 -21.13 4.57 -2.20
C HIS A 322 -21.44 5.70 -3.18
N ILE A 323 -20.73 5.72 -4.31
CA ILE A 323 -21.03 6.62 -5.44
C ILE A 323 -22.35 6.21 -6.06
N LYS A 324 -22.51 4.92 -6.40
CA LYS A 324 -23.77 4.32 -6.86
C LYS A 324 -24.37 3.50 -5.71
N PRO A 325 -25.61 3.77 -5.31
CA PRO A 325 -26.26 3.00 -4.25
C PRO A 325 -26.42 1.53 -4.66
N CYS A 326 -26.37 0.65 -3.69
CA CYS A 326 -26.53 -0.77 -3.92
C CYS A 326 -28.04 -1.09 -4.02
N LYS A 327 -28.51 -1.44 -5.22
CA LYS A 327 -29.84 -1.98 -5.47
C LYS A 327 -29.73 -3.51 -5.57
N GLY A 328 -29.81 -4.24 -4.46
CA GLY A 328 -29.62 -5.70 -4.41
C GLY A 328 -28.23 -6.10 -3.90
N GLU A 329 -27.39 -6.72 -4.73
CA GLU A 329 -26.04 -7.10 -4.33
C GLU A 329 -25.18 -5.88 -3.94
N ARG A 330 -24.48 -6.01 -2.81
CA ARG A 330 -23.64 -4.96 -2.26
C ARG A 330 -22.37 -4.80 -3.10
N ASN A 331 -22.08 -3.58 -3.51
CA ASN A 331 -20.90 -3.25 -4.29
C ASN A 331 -19.95 -2.33 -3.50
N ASP A 332 -19.14 -2.95 -2.65
CA ASP A 332 -18.15 -2.27 -1.80
C ASP A 332 -16.78 -2.10 -2.50
N THR A 333 -16.72 -2.24 -3.83
CA THR A 333 -15.46 -2.10 -4.59
C THR A 333 -14.86 -0.72 -4.43
N TYR A 334 -13.53 -0.65 -4.48
CA TYR A 334 -12.77 0.60 -4.36
C TYR A 334 -13.27 1.72 -5.30
N ARG A 335 -13.71 1.36 -6.53
CA ARG A 335 -14.20 2.33 -7.52
C ARG A 335 -15.57 2.92 -7.17
N ASN A 336 -16.36 2.21 -6.38
CA ASN A 336 -17.69 2.64 -5.98
C ASN A 336 -17.72 3.37 -4.63
N LEU A 337 -16.59 3.52 -3.95
CA LEU A 337 -16.49 4.19 -2.66
C LEU A 337 -15.83 5.56 -2.80
N ILE A 338 -16.27 6.51 -1.97
CA ILE A 338 -15.71 7.86 -1.87
C ILE A 338 -15.77 8.35 -0.43
N ILE A 339 -14.78 9.13 0.00
CA ILE A 339 -14.76 9.74 1.33
C ILE A 339 -15.18 11.20 1.21
N LEU A 340 -16.17 11.58 1.98
CA LEU A 340 -16.75 12.92 2.04
C LEU A 340 -16.77 13.42 3.48
N SER A 341 -16.92 14.75 3.67
CA SER A 341 -17.37 15.29 4.95
C SER A 341 -18.84 14.96 5.16
N LYS A 342 -19.27 14.89 6.41
CA LYS A 342 -20.69 14.62 6.77
C LYS A 342 -21.64 15.58 6.07
N GLU A 343 -21.33 16.88 6.12
CA GLU A 343 -22.14 17.93 5.50
C GLU A 343 -22.31 17.71 3.99
N VAL A 344 -21.20 17.42 3.28
CA VAL A 344 -21.26 17.12 1.84
C VAL A 344 -22.03 15.84 1.57
N SER A 345 -21.83 14.81 2.40
CA SER A 345 -22.55 13.54 2.26
C SER A 345 -24.06 13.71 2.46
N GLU A 346 -24.45 14.53 3.44
CA GLU A 346 -25.85 14.87 3.68
C GLU A 346 -26.43 15.70 2.53
N LEU A 347 -25.68 16.67 2.00
CA LEU A 347 -26.11 17.46 0.85
C LEU A 347 -26.32 16.62 -0.41
N VAL A 348 -25.40 15.69 -0.69
CA VAL A 348 -25.52 14.75 -1.81
C VAL A 348 -26.77 13.88 -1.69
N GLY A 349 -27.18 13.50 -0.47
CA GLY A 349 -28.36 12.65 -0.22
C GLY A 349 -29.65 13.41 0.05
N ALA A 350 -29.61 14.73 0.22
CA ALA A 350 -30.80 15.51 0.60
C ALA A 350 -31.78 15.66 -0.57
N THR A 351 -33.07 15.43 -0.29
CA THR A 351 -34.19 15.63 -1.24
C THR A 351 -35.08 16.79 -0.82
N ASN A 352 -35.05 17.18 0.46
CA ASN A 352 -35.85 18.27 0.99
C ASN A 352 -35.20 19.63 0.73
N PRO A 353 -35.86 20.57 0.00
CA PRO A 353 -35.31 21.89 -0.31
C PRO A 353 -34.89 22.72 0.92
N VAL A 354 -35.65 22.63 2.01
CA VAL A 354 -35.31 23.35 3.26
C VAL A 354 -33.99 22.84 3.86
N LYS A 355 -33.80 21.51 3.85
CA LYS A 355 -32.54 20.90 4.32
C LYS A 355 -31.38 21.28 3.40
N ILE A 356 -31.57 21.28 2.09
CA ILE A 356 -30.57 21.70 1.11
C ILE A 356 -30.16 23.17 1.37
N GLY A 357 -31.14 24.06 1.50
CA GLY A 357 -30.87 25.47 1.78
C GLY A 357 -30.12 25.71 3.08
N LYS A 358 -30.40 24.91 4.14
CA LYS A 358 -29.68 25.00 5.41
C LYS A 358 -28.22 24.56 5.25
N LEU A 359 -27.96 23.43 4.59
CA LEU A 359 -26.60 22.91 4.38
C LEU A 359 -25.75 23.82 3.49
N LEU A 360 -26.36 24.47 2.51
CA LEU A 360 -25.67 25.40 1.60
C LEU A 360 -25.24 26.71 2.27
N LYS A 361 -25.88 27.10 3.40
CA LYS A 361 -25.46 28.31 4.14
C LYS A 361 -24.09 28.16 4.80
N ASP A 362 -23.75 26.94 5.19
CA ASP A 362 -22.52 26.62 5.92
C ASP A 362 -21.36 26.23 4.96
N LEU A 363 -21.69 25.91 3.71
CA LEU A 363 -20.73 25.43 2.72
C LEU A 363 -20.39 26.52 1.69
N GLN A 364 -19.11 26.89 1.65
CA GLN A 364 -18.58 27.72 0.56
C GLN A 364 -18.20 26.85 -0.63
N LEU A 365 -19.10 26.75 -1.62
CA LEU A 365 -18.92 25.88 -2.78
C LEU A 365 -18.49 26.69 -4.00
N THR A 366 -17.41 26.24 -4.65
CA THR A 366 -17.02 26.70 -5.99
C THR A 366 -17.88 26.00 -7.06
N GLU A 367 -17.91 26.51 -8.28
CA GLU A 367 -18.63 25.87 -9.40
C GLU A 367 -18.16 24.43 -9.64
N GLU A 368 -16.86 24.15 -9.55
CA GLU A 368 -16.33 22.80 -9.67
C GLU A 368 -16.86 21.85 -8.58
N MET A 369 -17.04 22.35 -7.36
CA MET A 369 -17.60 21.57 -6.25
C MET A 369 -19.09 21.30 -6.46
N LYS A 370 -19.85 22.27 -6.94
CA LYS A 370 -21.26 22.12 -7.31
C LYS A 370 -21.46 21.06 -8.38
N ASP A 371 -20.65 21.10 -9.43
CA ASP A 371 -20.64 20.08 -10.49
C ASP A 371 -20.33 18.67 -9.95
N LYS A 372 -19.37 18.55 -9.05
CA LYS A 372 -19.06 17.27 -8.42
C LYS A 372 -20.22 16.74 -7.56
N ILE A 373 -20.91 17.61 -6.84
CA ILE A 373 -22.10 17.24 -6.06
C ILE A 373 -23.20 16.73 -6.99
N ASN A 374 -23.52 17.47 -8.05
CA ASN A 374 -24.56 17.08 -8.99
C ASN A 374 -24.21 15.78 -9.73
N LYS A 375 -22.95 15.55 -10.09
CA LYS A 375 -22.50 14.25 -10.63
C LYS A 375 -22.72 13.10 -9.65
N LEU A 376 -22.45 13.30 -8.35
CA LEU A 376 -22.72 12.28 -7.33
C LEU A 376 -24.22 12.03 -7.15
N ARG A 377 -25.05 13.09 -7.19
CA ARG A 377 -26.51 12.97 -7.13
C ARG A 377 -27.06 12.20 -8.33
N LYS A 378 -26.59 12.51 -9.53
CA LYS A 378 -26.97 11.78 -10.76
C LYS A 378 -26.65 10.29 -10.67
N HIS A 379 -25.49 9.91 -10.11
CA HIS A 379 -25.16 8.50 -9.86
C HIS A 379 -26.09 7.83 -8.86
N ARG A 380 -26.77 8.59 -8.01
CA ARG A 380 -27.76 8.13 -7.03
C ARG A 380 -29.21 8.24 -7.52
N GLU A 381 -29.39 8.60 -8.79
CA GLU A 381 -30.71 8.83 -9.40
C GLU A 381 -31.52 9.91 -8.65
N LEU A 382 -30.82 10.93 -8.12
CA LEU A 382 -31.41 12.10 -7.47
C LEU A 382 -31.37 13.28 -8.43
N GLU A 383 -32.34 14.18 -8.30
CA GLU A 383 -32.38 15.44 -9.08
C GLU A 383 -31.18 16.32 -8.78
N GLU A 384 -30.70 17.04 -9.80
CA GLU A 384 -29.62 18.01 -9.64
C GLU A 384 -30.10 19.20 -8.80
N ILE A 385 -29.21 19.72 -7.97
CA ILE A 385 -29.50 20.92 -7.16
C ILE A 385 -29.25 22.14 -8.07
N GLN A 386 -30.28 22.96 -8.23
CA GLN A 386 -30.16 24.28 -8.84
C GLN A 386 -29.69 25.25 -7.76
N PHE A 387 -28.36 25.43 -7.66
CA PHE A 387 -27.75 26.19 -6.56
C PHE A 387 -28.16 27.67 -6.53
N GLU A 388 -28.54 28.22 -7.68
CA GLU A 388 -28.99 29.60 -7.85
C GLU A 388 -30.30 29.89 -7.08
N ASP A 389 -31.17 28.89 -6.96
CA ASP A 389 -32.44 29.02 -6.23
C ASP A 389 -32.23 29.22 -4.72
N TYR A 390 -31.04 28.88 -4.20
CA TYR A 390 -30.69 28.97 -2.77
C TYR A 390 -29.76 30.13 -2.45
N ILE A 391 -29.14 30.79 -3.44
CA ILE A 391 -28.21 31.92 -3.25
C ILE A 391 -28.96 33.25 -3.16
N GLY A 392 -30.24 33.29 -3.57
CA GLY A 392 -31.06 34.50 -3.71
C GLY A 392 -31.79 35.00 -2.49
N THR A 393 -31.68 34.43 -1.29
CA THR A 393 -32.40 34.89 -0.07
C THR A 393 -31.47 35.59 0.93
N LYS A 394 -30.63 36.54 0.45
CA LYS A 394 -30.18 37.64 1.28
C LYS A 394 -31.09 38.84 1.02
N LYS A 395 -32.18 38.98 1.77
CA LYS A 395 -32.79 40.24 2.15
C LYS A 395 -32.64 40.45 3.61
#